data_17a2ddfe56e2f0b714561fd9441c9c9f
#
_entry.id   17a2ddfe56e2f0b714561fd9441c9c9f
#
_cell.length_a   1.000
_cell.length_b   1.000
_cell.length_c   1.000
_cell.angle_alpha   90.00
_cell.angle_beta   90.00
_cell.angle_gamma   90.00
#
_symmetry.space_group_name_H-M   'P 1'
#
loop_
_entity.id
_entity.type
_entity.pdbx_description
1 polymer ?
#
loop_
_entity_poly.entity_id
_entity_poly.type
_entity_poly.pdbx_seq_one_letter_code
_entity_poly.pdbx_strand_id
1 'polypeptide(L)'
;PADLYRVPINFPVEPSKGVSFPGMLTPALDSAYGTYTIFTSDPPAKKETSGGKFRAVRVSGGAIRTQLEGPVNVLKDGDPVATTPLTVYIDERSNTATLEVGTERVVMRPGQWSRFCRVSFEMAPMGAMNLGGIVRFYLRSIGPEFVLYASPVNFDPLAPVDAISFPEEASADLAASIGDYYTQGMAEEVSALKDGAFTDAEFMSQANLVYLERARMLDHALDRYVANDEGGLLFFYV
;
A
#
# COMPACT_ATOMS: atom_id res chain seq x y z
N PRO A 1 -24.09 -13.67 -9.12
CA PRO A 1 -23.66 -12.90 -7.96
C PRO A 1 -22.89 -11.68 -8.43
N ALA A 2 -23.17 -10.52 -7.84
CA ALA A 2 -22.47 -9.30 -8.19
C ALA A 2 -21.05 -9.34 -7.63
N ASP A 3 -20.05 -9.03 -8.45
CA ASP A 3 -18.70 -8.79 -7.96
C ASP A 3 -18.64 -7.42 -7.32
N LEU A 4 -18.30 -7.39 -6.04
CA LEU A 4 -18.16 -6.18 -5.26
C LEU A 4 -16.71 -6.07 -4.83
N TYR A 5 -16.06 -4.99 -5.20
CA TYR A 5 -14.72 -4.66 -4.73
C TYR A 5 -14.84 -3.72 -3.53
N ARG A 6 -14.05 -3.98 -2.51
CA ARG A 6 -14.07 -3.20 -1.29
C ARG A 6 -13.56 -1.80 -1.57
N VAL A 7 -14.44 -0.83 -1.42
CA VAL A 7 -14.10 0.58 -1.31
C VAL A 7 -14.39 0.96 0.13
N PRO A 8 -13.47 1.53 0.91
CA PRO A 8 -13.74 1.97 2.26
C PRO A 8 -14.64 3.21 2.24
N ILE A 9 -15.90 2.96 2.04
CA ILE A 9 -16.96 3.96 2.25
C ILE A 9 -17.62 3.60 3.58
N ASN A 10 -17.68 4.58 4.46
CA ASN A 10 -18.31 4.50 5.77
C ASN A 10 -19.83 4.40 5.69
N PHE A 11 -20.37 3.34 5.17
CA PHE A 11 -21.77 3.08 5.34
C PHE A 11 -21.94 1.91 6.30
N PRO A 12 -22.67 2.08 7.42
CA PRO A 12 -23.06 0.97 8.25
C PRO A 12 -24.06 0.13 7.45
N VAL A 13 -23.59 -0.93 6.83
CA VAL A 13 -24.44 -1.92 6.22
C VAL A 13 -24.46 -3.12 7.15
N GLU A 14 -25.59 -3.42 7.71
CA GLU A 14 -25.76 -4.66 8.45
C GLU A 14 -25.72 -5.84 7.50
N PRO A 15 -24.80 -6.80 7.70
CA PRO A 15 -24.66 -7.97 6.84
C PRO A 15 -25.85 -8.91 6.90
N SER A 16 -26.83 -8.63 7.72
CA SER A 16 -27.80 -9.59 8.24
C SER A 16 -28.86 -10.08 7.27
N LYS A 17 -28.91 -9.63 6.03
CA LYS A 17 -30.01 -10.04 5.14
C LYS A 17 -29.63 -10.20 3.67
N GLY A 18 -28.48 -10.78 3.40
CA GLY A 18 -28.13 -11.23 2.06
C GLY A 18 -27.57 -10.16 1.13
N VAL A 19 -27.41 -8.93 1.61
CA VAL A 19 -26.67 -7.88 0.90
C VAL A 19 -25.55 -7.41 1.80
N SER A 20 -24.39 -7.96 1.59
CA SER A 20 -23.17 -7.47 2.22
C SER A 20 -22.45 -6.57 1.24
N PHE A 21 -22.11 -5.36 1.67
CA PHE A 21 -21.19 -4.47 0.96
C PHE A 21 -19.91 -4.37 1.79
N PRO A 22 -18.98 -5.33 1.67
CA PRO A 22 -17.82 -5.41 2.55
C PRO A 22 -17.01 -4.12 2.58
N GLY A 23 -16.86 -3.45 1.44
CA GLY A 23 -16.16 -2.18 1.36
C GLY A 23 -16.84 -0.99 2.04
N MET A 24 -18.08 -1.18 2.44
CA MET A 24 -18.88 -0.16 3.10
C MET A 24 -18.97 -0.38 4.61
N LEU A 25 -18.31 -1.43 5.14
CA LEU A 25 -18.63 -1.95 6.45
C LEU A 25 -18.10 -1.09 7.58
N THR A 26 -16.99 -0.49 7.50
CA THR A 26 -16.49 0.46 8.51
C THR A 26 -15.17 1.11 8.09
N PRO A 27 -14.82 2.29 8.63
CA PRO A 27 -13.48 2.86 8.51
C PRO A 27 -12.39 2.00 9.16
N ALA A 28 -12.78 1.19 10.14
CA ALA A 28 -11.87 0.30 10.85
C ALA A 28 -11.41 -0.89 10.00
N LEU A 29 -12.04 -1.11 8.86
CA LEU A 29 -11.66 -2.12 7.89
C LEU A 29 -10.84 -1.51 6.76
N ASP A 30 -9.97 -0.58 7.10
CA ASP A 30 -8.95 -0.11 6.19
C ASP A 30 -8.15 -1.32 5.70
N SER A 31 -8.07 -1.48 4.38
CA SER A 31 -7.39 -2.62 3.76
C SER A 31 -5.89 -2.35 3.66
N ALA A 32 -5.33 -1.73 4.71
CA ALA A 32 -3.92 -1.43 4.85
C ALA A 32 -3.50 -1.41 6.32
N TYR A 33 -2.21 -1.62 6.56
CA TYR A 33 -1.58 -1.48 7.88
C TYR A 33 -0.80 -0.18 7.98
N GLY A 34 -0.95 0.49 9.11
CA GLY A 34 -0.18 1.67 9.46
C GLY A 34 -0.47 2.86 8.58
N THR A 35 0.55 3.68 8.38
CA THR A 35 0.52 4.92 7.61
C THR A 35 1.78 5.03 6.76
N TYR A 36 1.86 6.04 5.90
CA TYR A 36 3.07 6.27 5.12
C TYR A 36 4.28 6.54 6.01
N THR A 37 5.46 6.19 5.50
CA THR A 37 6.74 6.45 6.16
C THR A 37 7.71 7.13 5.20
N ILE A 38 8.37 8.20 5.67
CA ILE A 38 9.50 8.83 5.00
C ILE A 38 10.79 8.37 5.69
N PHE A 39 11.63 7.65 4.96
CA PHE A 39 12.99 7.36 5.38
C PHE A 39 13.90 8.46 4.82
N THR A 40 14.59 9.18 5.70
CA THR A 40 15.43 10.31 5.30
C THR A 40 16.71 10.39 6.13
N SER A 41 17.80 10.84 5.50
CA SER A 41 19.06 11.11 6.20
C SER A 41 19.07 12.43 6.97
N ASP A 42 18.11 13.32 6.68
CA ASP A 42 17.93 14.62 7.36
C ASP A 42 16.47 14.79 7.84
N PRO A 43 16.07 14.10 8.92
CA PRO A 43 14.70 14.19 9.42
C PRO A 43 14.45 15.57 10.05
N PRO A 44 13.23 16.12 9.88
CA PRO A 44 12.86 17.37 10.52
C PRO A 44 12.94 17.24 12.06
N ALA A 45 13.49 18.25 12.74
CA ALA A 45 13.79 18.22 14.16
C ALA A 45 12.57 17.96 15.08
N LYS A 46 11.42 18.48 14.69
CA LYS A 46 10.09 18.16 15.25
C LYS A 46 9.06 18.48 14.19
N LYS A 47 8.20 17.51 13.87
CA LYS A 47 7.07 17.73 13.00
C LYS A 47 5.87 16.98 13.54
N GLU A 48 4.81 17.71 13.86
CA GLU A 48 3.50 17.09 14.02
C GLU A 48 3.03 16.69 12.63
N THR A 49 2.66 15.43 12.48
CA THR A 49 2.18 14.87 11.21
C THR A 49 0.72 14.49 11.34
N SER A 50 0.03 14.42 10.21
CA SER A 50 -1.35 13.93 10.11
C SER A 50 -1.42 12.40 10.14
N GLY A 51 -0.48 11.74 10.83
CA GLY A 51 -0.39 10.29 10.99
C GLY A 51 0.86 9.66 10.35
N GLY A 52 1.51 10.33 9.40
CA GLY A 52 2.73 9.85 8.76
C GLY A 52 3.94 9.83 9.70
N LYS A 53 4.97 9.10 9.31
CA LYS A 53 6.19 8.93 10.10
C LYS A 53 7.43 9.38 9.33
N PHE A 54 8.32 10.12 10.00
CA PHE A 54 9.66 10.41 9.51
C PHE A 54 10.66 9.54 10.29
N ARG A 55 11.41 8.72 9.56
CA ARG A 55 12.41 7.80 10.11
C ARG A 55 13.81 8.23 9.68
N ALA A 56 14.61 8.64 10.69
CA ALA A 56 16.02 8.93 10.46
C ALA A 56 16.75 7.67 10.00
N VAL A 57 17.48 7.78 8.89
CA VAL A 57 18.34 6.72 8.38
C VAL A 57 19.75 7.24 8.16
N ARG A 58 20.72 6.33 8.17
CA ARG A 58 22.12 6.65 7.93
C ARG A 58 22.66 5.83 6.77
N VAL A 59 23.28 6.49 5.82
CA VAL A 59 24.07 5.83 4.77
C VAL A 59 25.39 5.39 5.36
N SER A 60 25.71 4.12 5.25
CA SER A 60 26.98 3.55 5.71
C SER A 60 27.47 2.53 4.68
N GLY A 61 28.68 2.77 4.13
CA GLY A 61 29.23 1.87 3.10
C GLY A 61 28.36 1.75 1.85
N GLY A 62 27.70 2.85 1.44
CA GLY A 62 26.82 2.85 0.26
C GLY A 62 25.46 2.15 0.50
N ALA A 63 25.13 1.82 1.74
CA ALA A 63 23.87 1.15 2.07
C ALA A 63 23.17 1.80 3.27
N ILE A 64 21.85 1.69 3.27
CA ILE A 64 20.96 1.99 4.40
C ILE A 64 20.34 0.67 4.85
N ARG A 65 20.34 0.41 6.16
CA ARG A 65 19.64 -0.71 6.78
C ARG A 65 18.66 -0.18 7.79
N THR A 66 17.39 -0.50 7.59
CA THR A 66 16.28 -0.02 8.40
C THR A 66 15.18 -1.09 8.47
N GLN A 67 14.05 -0.73 9.04
CA GLN A 67 12.88 -1.61 9.18
C GLN A 67 11.66 -0.92 8.56
N LEU A 68 10.90 -1.66 7.79
CA LEU A 68 9.55 -1.28 7.39
C LEU A 68 8.58 -1.73 8.49
N GLU A 69 7.73 -0.82 8.95
CA GLU A 69 6.68 -1.11 9.92
C GLU A 69 5.44 -1.68 9.22
N GLY A 70 4.82 -2.63 9.88
CA GLY A 70 3.61 -3.32 9.44
C GLY A 70 2.49 -3.24 10.46
N PRO A 71 1.72 -4.32 10.65
CA PRO A 71 0.60 -4.37 11.58
C PRO A 71 1.06 -4.33 13.05
N VAL A 72 0.16 -3.91 13.93
CA VAL A 72 0.32 -4.08 15.37
C VAL A 72 0.24 -5.57 15.70
N ASN A 73 1.18 -6.06 16.48
CA ASN A 73 1.22 -7.45 16.88
C ASN A 73 0.55 -7.66 18.25
N VAL A 74 -0.76 -7.86 18.20
CA VAL A 74 -1.59 -8.09 19.42
C VAL A 74 -1.34 -9.44 20.10
N LEU A 75 -0.49 -10.31 19.53
CA LEU A 75 -0.09 -11.59 20.14
C LEU A 75 1.11 -11.42 21.08
N LYS A 76 1.71 -10.24 21.14
CA LYS A 76 2.84 -9.93 21.99
C LYS A 76 2.47 -8.90 23.05
N ASP A 77 3.03 -9.05 24.25
CA ASP A 77 2.83 -8.09 25.32
C ASP A 77 3.24 -6.67 24.89
N GLY A 78 2.36 -5.70 25.17
CA GLY A 78 2.57 -4.30 24.83
C GLY A 78 2.28 -3.95 23.37
N ASP A 79 1.64 -4.85 22.62
CA ASP A 79 1.16 -4.62 21.25
C ASP A 79 2.21 -3.94 20.33
N PRO A 80 3.43 -4.48 20.21
CA PRO A 80 4.46 -3.85 19.39
C PRO A 80 4.09 -3.88 17.90
N VAL A 81 4.54 -2.88 17.16
CA VAL A 81 4.43 -2.90 15.70
C VAL A 81 5.36 -3.96 15.13
N ALA A 82 4.84 -4.88 14.33
CA ALA A 82 5.66 -5.85 13.61
C ALA A 82 6.49 -5.14 12.53
N THR A 83 7.69 -5.63 12.27
CA THR A 83 8.59 -5.02 11.29
C THR A 83 9.20 -6.06 10.37
N THR A 84 9.60 -5.63 9.17
CA THR A 84 10.39 -6.44 8.24
C THR A 84 11.64 -5.65 7.79
N PRO A 85 12.79 -6.31 7.58
CA PRO A 85 14.00 -5.61 7.14
C PRO A 85 13.81 -4.92 5.80
N LEU A 86 14.32 -3.68 5.71
CA LEU A 86 14.45 -2.91 4.47
C LEU A 86 15.91 -2.49 4.32
N THR A 87 16.53 -2.91 3.21
CA THR A 87 17.88 -2.49 2.85
C THR A 87 17.85 -1.72 1.53
N VAL A 88 18.56 -0.60 1.50
CA VAL A 88 18.71 0.21 0.29
C VAL A 88 20.19 0.33 -0.04
N TYR A 89 20.60 -0.13 -1.20
CA TYR A 89 21.95 0.04 -1.74
C TYR A 89 21.96 1.21 -2.70
N ILE A 90 22.84 2.17 -2.47
CA ILE A 90 22.95 3.40 -3.25
C ILE A 90 24.12 3.27 -4.22
N ASP A 91 23.87 3.49 -5.49
CA ASP A 91 24.88 3.64 -6.53
C ASP A 91 24.82 5.08 -7.09
N GLU A 92 25.66 5.93 -6.55
CA GLU A 92 25.76 7.33 -6.97
C GLU A 92 26.24 7.47 -8.43
N ARG A 93 27.02 6.50 -8.96
CA ARG A 93 27.56 6.57 -10.32
C ARG A 93 26.47 6.38 -11.37
N SER A 94 25.55 5.47 -11.13
CA SER A 94 24.41 5.21 -12.02
C SER A 94 23.17 6.04 -11.65
N ASN A 95 23.24 6.81 -10.57
CA ASN A 95 22.12 7.54 -9.98
C ASN A 95 20.91 6.62 -9.71
N THR A 96 21.18 5.48 -9.06
CA THR A 96 20.17 4.48 -8.73
C THR A 96 20.24 4.04 -7.28
N ALA A 97 19.14 3.52 -6.77
CA ALA A 97 19.10 2.76 -5.54
C ALA A 97 18.45 1.39 -5.77
N THR A 98 18.99 0.36 -5.15
CA THR A 98 18.40 -0.97 -5.12
C THR A 98 17.77 -1.19 -3.75
N LEU A 99 16.46 -1.38 -3.71
CA LEU A 99 15.71 -1.70 -2.50
C LEU A 99 15.56 -3.22 -2.38
N GLU A 100 15.84 -3.75 -1.20
CA GLU A 100 15.55 -5.14 -0.81
C GLU A 100 14.60 -5.13 0.39
N VAL A 101 13.43 -5.72 0.24
CA VAL A 101 12.42 -5.87 1.28
C VAL A 101 11.77 -7.25 1.16
N GLY A 102 11.80 -8.03 2.23
CA GLY A 102 11.39 -9.43 2.15
C GLY A 102 12.18 -10.19 1.09
N THR A 103 11.50 -10.79 0.14
CA THR A 103 12.11 -11.49 -1.02
C THR A 103 12.19 -10.59 -2.26
N GLU A 104 11.68 -9.36 -2.16
CA GLU A 104 11.59 -8.45 -3.30
C GLU A 104 12.85 -7.62 -3.47
N ARG A 105 13.23 -7.41 -4.72
CA ARG A 105 14.32 -6.54 -5.11
C ARG A 105 13.89 -5.62 -6.25
N VAL A 106 14.06 -4.31 -6.04
CA VAL A 106 13.66 -3.28 -7.00
C VAL A 106 14.78 -2.27 -7.19
N VAL A 107 15.12 -1.97 -8.44
CA VAL A 107 16.05 -0.90 -8.80
C VAL A 107 15.26 0.34 -9.18
N MET A 108 15.60 1.48 -8.59
CA MET A 108 14.88 2.75 -8.78
C MET A 108 15.85 3.89 -9.06
N ARG A 109 15.36 4.89 -9.79
CA ARG A 109 16.02 6.20 -9.92
C ARG A 109 15.24 7.25 -9.13
N PRO A 110 15.89 8.35 -8.73
CA PRO A 110 15.19 9.50 -8.19
C PRO A 110 14.02 9.94 -9.08
N GLY A 111 12.88 10.25 -8.47
CA GLY A 111 11.65 10.60 -9.17
C GLY A 111 10.79 9.41 -9.61
N GLN A 112 11.15 8.18 -9.27
CA GLN A 112 10.41 6.98 -9.69
C GLN A 112 9.61 6.34 -8.57
N TRP A 113 8.42 5.85 -8.94
CA TRP A 113 7.62 4.91 -8.16
C TRP A 113 8.05 3.48 -8.45
N SER A 114 8.08 2.64 -7.41
CA SER A 114 8.25 1.20 -7.60
C SER A 114 6.96 0.55 -8.09
N ARG A 115 7.06 -0.70 -8.57
CA ARG A 115 5.93 -1.62 -8.50
C ARG A 115 5.58 -1.89 -7.04
N PHE A 116 4.44 -2.54 -6.78
CA PHE A 116 4.20 -3.09 -5.45
C PHE A 116 5.23 -4.17 -5.13
N CYS A 117 5.70 -4.15 -3.89
CA CYS A 117 6.60 -5.16 -3.32
C CYS A 117 5.82 -5.94 -2.27
N ARG A 118 5.82 -7.26 -2.35
CA ARG A 118 5.23 -8.12 -1.34
C ARG A 118 6.11 -8.18 -0.12
N VAL A 119 5.50 -8.02 1.04
CA VAL A 119 6.15 -8.04 2.34
C VAL A 119 5.43 -8.99 3.27
N SER A 120 6.15 -9.49 4.27
CA SER A 120 5.63 -10.39 5.28
C SER A 120 6.14 -9.98 6.65
N PHE A 121 5.26 -10.03 7.65
CA PHE A 121 5.54 -9.67 9.04
C PHE A 121 5.32 -10.88 9.93
N GLU A 122 6.36 -11.26 10.68
CA GLU A 122 6.27 -12.35 11.65
C GLU A 122 5.47 -11.91 12.87
N MET A 123 4.31 -12.51 13.08
CA MET A 123 3.42 -12.26 14.21
C MET A 123 3.66 -13.22 15.37
N ALA A 124 4.04 -14.46 15.08
CA ALA A 124 4.38 -15.46 16.07
C ALA A 124 5.76 -16.07 15.79
N PRO A 125 6.49 -16.53 16.84
CA PRO A 125 7.83 -17.08 16.70
C PRO A 125 7.94 -18.22 15.69
N MET A 126 9.10 -18.34 15.05
CA MET A 126 9.43 -19.39 14.07
C MET A 126 8.51 -19.40 12.84
N GLY A 127 7.91 -18.25 12.49
CA GLY A 127 7.03 -18.16 11.34
C GLY A 127 5.70 -18.89 11.49
N ALA A 128 5.30 -19.23 12.71
CA ALA A 128 4.03 -19.92 12.97
C ALA A 128 2.80 -19.11 12.53
N MET A 129 2.93 -17.80 12.49
CA MET A 129 1.95 -16.88 11.92
C MET A 129 2.65 -15.69 11.26
N ASN A 130 2.31 -15.46 10.01
CA ASN A 130 2.78 -14.30 9.26
C ASN A 130 1.59 -13.55 8.67
N LEU A 131 1.67 -12.22 8.65
CA LEU A 131 0.73 -11.38 7.91
C LEU A 131 1.44 -10.80 6.69
N GLY A 132 0.84 -11.00 5.52
CA GLY A 132 1.31 -10.48 4.25
C GLY A 132 0.72 -9.13 3.91
N GLY A 133 1.37 -8.43 2.98
CA GLY A 133 0.86 -7.21 2.39
C GLY A 133 1.71 -6.76 1.21
N ILE A 134 1.29 -5.69 0.57
CA ILE A 134 1.99 -5.05 -0.53
C ILE A 134 2.29 -3.59 -0.20
N VAL A 135 3.46 -3.12 -0.56
CA VAL A 135 3.93 -1.74 -0.33
C VAL A 135 4.50 -1.16 -1.61
N ARG A 136 4.29 0.12 -1.83
CA ARG A 136 4.89 0.87 -2.95
C ARG A 136 5.83 1.93 -2.41
N PHE A 137 6.97 2.07 -3.07
CA PHE A 137 7.99 3.06 -2.72
C PHE A 137 8.05 4.16 -3.78
N TYR A 138 8.43 5.36 -3.32
CA TYR A 138 8.83 6.46 -4.18
C TYR A 138 10.21 6.95 -3.76
N LEU A 139 11.19 6.85 -4.65
CA LEU A 139 12.54 7.35 -4.39
C LEU A 139 12.62 8.81 -4.83
N ARG A 140 12.66 9.74 -3.87
CA ARG A 140 12.80 11.17 -4.17
C ARG A 140 14.23 11.51 -4.52
N SER A 141 15.20 11.09 -3.69
CA SER A 141 16.61 11.41 -3.84
C SER A 141 17.51 10.37 -3.21
N ILE A 142 18.76 10.28 -3.73
CA ILE A 142 19.82 9.44 -3.16
C ILE A 142 20.97 10.26 -2.57
N GLY A 143 21.01 11.56 -2.83
CA GLY A 143 22.00 12.52 -2.32
C GLY A 143 21.73 13.94 -2.80
N PRO A 144 22.24 14.99 -2.10
CA PRO A 144 23.01 14.93 -0.85
C PRO A 144 22.18 14.43 0.35
N GLU A 145 20.88 14.56 0.30
CA GLU A 145 19.93 14.02 1.26
C GLU A 145 19.24 12.80 0.64
N PHE A 146 19.25 11.69 1.37
CA PHE A 146 18.46 10.52 0.97
C PHE A 146 17.02 10.68 1.42
N VAL A 147 16.07 10.47 0.50
CA VAL A 147 14.63 10.49 0.80
C VAL A 147 13.91 9.38 0.05
N LEU A 148 13.28 8.50 0.81
CA LEU A 148 12.45 7.40 0.30
C LEU A 148 11.10 7.41 1.02
N TYR A 149 10.02 7.51 0.25
CA TYR A 149 8.67 7.30 0.73
C TYR A 149 8.30 5.82 0.64
N ALA A 150 7.61 5.32 1.64
CA ALA A 150 6.91 4.05 1.62
C ALA A 150 5.41 4.28 1.88
N SER A 151 4.55 3.72 1.05
CA SER A 151 3.09 3.76 1.27
C SER A 151 2.70 3.02 2.56
N PRO A 152 1.48 3.19 3.08
CA PRO A 152 0.88 2.20 3.96
C PRO A 152 1.02 0.81 3.34
N VAL A 153 1.14 -0.22 4.17
CA VAL A 153 1.19 -1.61 3.68
C VAL A 153 -0.23 -2.06 3.40
N ASN A 154 -0.60 -2.14 2.14
CA ASN A 154 -1.92 -2.58 1.69
C ASN A 154 -2.06 -4.09 1.83
N PHE A 155 -3.28 -4.60 1.98
CA PHE A 155 -3.53 -6.04 1.90
C PHE A 155 -3.11 -6.56 0.53
N ASP A 156 -2.51 -7.75 0.49
CA ASP A 156 -2.22 -8.40 -0.80
C ASP A 156 -3.54 -8.86 -1.45
N PRO A 157 -3.93 -8.31 -2.61
CA PRO A 157 -5.20 -8.70 -3.25
C PRO A 157 -5.25 -10.16 -3.68
N LEU A 158 -4.09 -10.82 -3.82
CA LEU A 158 -4.03 -12.26 -4.14
C LEU A 158 -4.27 -13.15 -2.92
N ALA A 159 -3.98 -12.65 -1.71
CA ALA A 159 -4.12 -13.38 -0.45
C ALA A 159 -4.41 -12.40 0.69
N PRO A 160 -5.55 -11.70 0.66
CA PRO A 160 -5.87 -10.71 1.68
C PRO A 160 -6.10 -11.38 3.02
N VAL A 161 -5.67 -10.71 4.10
CA VAL A 161 -5.83 -11.22 5.47
C VAL A 161 -7.27 -11.19 5.95
N ASP A 162 -8.11 -10.40 5.30
CA ASP A 162 -9.55 -10.30 5.51
C ASP A 162 -10.20 -10.03 4.15
N ALA A 163 -11.47 -10.41 3.98
CA ALA A 163 -12.18 -10.26 2.72
C ALA A 163 -12.22 -8.80 2.27
N ILE A 164 -11.69 -8.50 1.07
CA ILE A 164 -11.69 -7.18 0.44
C ILE A 164 -12.58 -7.12 -0.80
N SER A 165 -13.26 -8.20 -1.10
CA SER A 165 -14.20 -8.30 -2.22
C SER A 165 -15.33 -9.26 -1.89
N PHE A 166 -16.38 -9.22 -2.69
CA PHE A 166 -17.43 -10.21 -2.71
C PHE A 166 -17.80 -10.54 -4.17
N PRO A 167 -17.72 -11.82 -4.58
CA PRO A 167 -17.19 -12.95 -3.81
C PRO A 167 -15.70 -12.74 -3.42
N GLU A 168 -15.21 -13.48 -2.44
CA GLU A 168 -13.86 -13.26 -1.87
C GLU A 168 -12.74 -13.41 -2.90
N GLU A 169 -12.90 -14.32 -3.85
CA GLU A 169 -11.95 -14.56 -4.95
C GLU A 169 -11.86 -13.42 -5.95
N ALA A 170 -12.85 -12.52 -6.01
CA ALA A 170 -12.88 -11.45 -7.00
C ALA A 170 -11.68 -10.48 -6.91
N SER A 171 -11.12 -10.28 -5.72
CA SER A 171 -9.91 -9.47 -5.56
C SER A 171 -8.68 -10.09 -6.23
N ALA A 172 -8.53 -11.41 -6.11
CA ALA A 172 -7.43 -12.14 -6.74
C ALA A 172 -7.61 -12.21 -8.26
N ASP A 173 -8.82 -12.43 -8.76
CA ASP A 173 -9.13 -12.43 -10.18
C ASP A 173 -8.85 -11.07 -10.80
N LEU A 174 -9.22 -9.98 -10.11
CA LEU A 174 -8.90 -8.62 -10.53
C LEU A 174 -7.40 -8.41 -10.60
N ALA A 175 -6.66 -8.76 -9.55
CA ALA A 175 -5.20 -8.62 -9.50
C ALA A 175 -4.50 -9.46 -10.59
N ALA A 176 -5.02 -10.64 -10.89
CA ALA A 176 -4.51 -11.46 -12.00
C ALA A 176 -4.71 -10.79 -13.37
N SER A 177 -5.78 -10.01 -13.52
CA SER A 177 -6.12 -9.33 -14.77
C SER A 177 -5.36 -8.00 -14.96
N ILE A 178 -5.33 -7.14 -13.93
CA ILE A 178 -4.82 -5.76 -14.05
C ILE A 178 -3.47 -5.53 -13.36
N GLY A 179 -2.97 -6.53 -12.62
CA GLY A 179 -1.82 -6.42 -11.73
C GLY A 179 -2.20 -5.97 -10.32
N ASP A 180 -1.20 -5.85 -9.45
CA ASP A 180 -1.41 -5.37 -8.08
C ASP A 180 -1.94 -3.93 -8.08
N TYR A 181 -2.77 -3.60 -7.09
CA TYR A 181 -3.43 -2.31 -6.94
C TYR A 181 -3.55 -1.90 -5.47
N TYR A 182 -3.77 -0.61 -5.21
CA TYR A 182 -4.08 -0.15 -3.86
C TYR A 182 -5.42 -0.73 -3.41
N THR A 183 -5.41 -1.51 -2.34
CA THR A 183 -6.61 -2.08 -1.74
C THR A 183 -7.28 -1.14 -0.76
N GLN A 184 -6.58 -0.12 -0.32
CA GLN A 184 -7.12 0.97 0.48
C GLN A 184 -7.94 1.92 -0.42
N GLY A 185 -9.07 2.40 0.08
CA GLY A 185 -10.03 3.12 -0.77
C GLY A 185 -9.63 4.52 -1.19
N MET A 186 -9.08 5.29 -0.27
CA MET A 186 -8.49 6.61 -0.56
C MET A 186 -6.98 6.45 -0.53
N ALA A 187 -6.44 5.99 -1.66
CA ALA A 187 -5.02 5.67 -1.77
C ALA A 187 -4.15 6.90 -2.03
N GLU A 188 -4.76 8.02 -2.43
CA GLU A 188 -4.07 9.30 -2.59
C GLU A 188 -3.67 9.84 -1.20
N GLU A 189 -2.37 9.94 -0.97
CA GLU A 189 -1.83 10.26 0.35
C GLU A 189 -1.89 11.76 0.66
N VAL A 190 -3.10 12.25 0.92
CA VAL A 190 -3.39 13.65 1.26
C VAL A 190 -2.64 14.06 2.53
N SER A 191 -2.44 13.13 3.48
CA SER A 191 -1.68 13.41 4.69
C SER A 191 -0.22 13.70 4.37
N ALA A 192 0.41 12.98 3.43
CA ALA A 192 1.77 13.25 2.99
C ALA A 192 1.90 14.64 2.35
N LEU A 193 0.90 15.08 1.58
CA LEU A 193 0.86 16.43 1.04
C LEU A 193 0.74 17.48 2.14
N LYS A 194 -0.22 17.33 3.05
CA LYS A 194 -0.41 18.24 4.20
C LYS A 194 0.83 18.34 5.09
N ASP A 195 1.47 17.21 5.30
CA ASP A 195 2.68 17.12 6.12
C ASP A 195 3.92 17.64 5.36
N GLY A 196 3.81 18.05 4.09
CA GLY A 196 4.92 18.44 3.23
C GLY A 196 5.94 17.31 3.03
N ALA A 197 5.50 16.07 3.22
CA ALA A 197 6.23 14.89 2.83
C ALA A 197 6.20 14.69 1.32
N PHE A 198 5.16 15.18 0.65
CA PHE A 198 5.07 15.34 -0.79
C PHE A 198 5.03 16.82 -1.19
N THR A 199 5.62 17.12 -2.32
CA THR A 199 5.31 18.32 -3.10
C THR A 199 4.02 18.10 -3.88
N ASP A 200 3.40 19.18 -4.40
CA ASP A 200 2.22 19.08 -5.26
C ASP A 200 2.46 18.15 -6.47
N ALA A 201 3.64 18.24 -7.08
CA ALA A 201 3.99 17.40 -8.23
C ALA A 201 4.11 15.92 -7.87
N GLU A 202 4.65 15.58 -6.71
CA GLU A 202 4.76 14.20 -6.23
C GLU A 202 3.39 13.63 -5.86
N PHE A 203 2.55 14.44 -5.21
CA PHE A 203 1.17 14.07 -4.93
C PHE A 203 0.37 13.81 -6.22
N MET A 204 0.48 14.71 -7.20
CA MET A 204 -0.18 14.53 -8.51
C MET A 204 0.36 13.29 -9.24
N SER A 205 1.65 12.99 -9.10
CA SER A 205 2.23 11.76 -9.64
C SER A 205 1.60 10.50 -9.02
N GLN A 206 1.41 10.50 -7.69
CA GLN A 206 0.72 9.40 -7.00
C GLN A 206 -0.75 9.31 -7.40
N ALA A 207 -1.47 10.44 -7.38
CA ALA A 207 -2.87 10.48 -7.77
C ALA A 207 -3.10 9.93 -9.19
N ASN A 208 -2.19 10.25 -10.12
CA ASN A 208 -2.26 9.70 -11.47
C ASN A 208 -2.03 8.17 -11.50
N LEU A 209 -1.14 7.63 -10.67
CA LEU A 209 -0.99 6.16 -10.55
C LEU A 209 -2.28 5.51 -10.06
N VAL A 210 -2.88 6.06 -9.01
CA VAL A 210 -4.15 5.55 -8.45
C VAL A 210 -5.25 5.65 -9.50
N TYR A 211 -5.37 6.78 -10.19
CA TYR A 211 -6.34 6.95 -11.28
C TYR A 211 -6.18 5.90 -12.39
N LEU A 212 -4.96 5.64 -12.85
CA LEU A 212 -4.69 4.62 -13.87
C LEU A 212 -5.02 3.19 -13.40
N GLU A 213 -4.84 2.90 -12.12
CA GLU A 213 -5.29 1.64 -11.53
C GLU A 213 -6.81 1.54 -11.53
N ARG A 214 -7.50 2.59 -11.09
CA ARG A 214 -8.98 2.65 -11.11
C ARG A 214 -9.54 2.56 -12.52
N ALA A 215 -8.91 3.18 -13.51
CA ALA A 215 -9.30 3.07 -14.91
C ALA A 215 -9.23 1.62 -15.41
N ARG A 216 -8.13 0.89 -15.12
CA ARG A 216 -8.02 -0.52 -15.45
C ARG A 216 -9.06 -1.40 -14.73
N MET A 217 -9.38 -1.07 -13.48
CA MET A 217 -10.47 -1.75 -12.77
C MET A 217 -11.81 -1.53 -13.44
N LEU A 218 -12.11 -0.30 -13.88
CA LEU A 218 -13.33 0.03 -14.59
C LEU A 218 -13.42 -0.73 -15.92
N ASP A 219 -12.33 -0.75 -16.70
CA ASP A 219 -12.28 -1.48 -17.97
C ASP A 219 -12.56 -2.97 -17.74
N HIS A 220 -11.90 -3.60 -16.77
CA HIS A 220 -12.14 -4.99 -16.39
C HIS A 220 -13.61 -5.23 -15.97
N ALA A 221 -14.17 -4.33 -15.16
CA ALA A 221 -15.56 -4.47 -14.73
C ALA A 221 -16.55 -4.29 -15.89
N LEU A 222 -16.28 -3.38 -16.81
CA LEU A 222 -17.08 -3.19 -18.02
C LEU A 222 -17.04 -4.41 -18.95
N ASP A 223 -15.87 -4.98 -19.18
CA ASP A 223 -15.71 -6.18 -20.00
C ASP A 223 -16.53 -7.35 -19.44
N ARG A 224 -16.47 -7.56 -18.13
CA ARG A 224 -17.28 -8.59 -17.45
C ARG A 224 -18.77 -8.29 -17.50
N TYR A 225 -19.15 -7.02 -17.31
CA TYR A 225 -20.55 -6.60 -17.37
C TYR A 225 -21.16 -6.81 -18.76
N VAL A 226 -20.43 -6.43 -19.81
CA VAL A 226 -20.88 -6.59 -21.19
C VAL A 226 -20.94 -8.08 -21.60
N ALA A 227 -20.05 -8.91 -21.07
CA ALA A 227 -20.06 -10.36 -21.31
C ALA A 227 -21.18 -11.10 -20.57
N ASN A 228 -21.90 -10.43 -19.66
CA ASN A 228 -22.99 -11.04 -18.89
C ASN A 228 -24.32 -10.88 -19.64
N ASP A 229 -24.89 -11.99 -20.11
CA ASP A 229 -26.14 -12.01 -20.85
C ASP A 229 -27.40 -11.80 -19.98
N GLU A 230 -27.27 -11.84 -18.64
CA GLU A 230 -28.38 -11.71 -17.72
C GLU A 230 -28.84 -10.27 -17.48
N GLY A 231 -28.05 -9.30 -17.97
CA GLY A 231 -28.24 -7.88 -17.70
C GLY A 231 -27.92 -7.52 -16.24
N GLY A 232 -28.19 -6.30 -15.83
CA GLY A 232 -27.94 -5.86 -14.46
C GLY A 232 -27.65 -4.38 -14.34
N LEU A 233 -27.06 -3.98 -13.22
CA LEU A 233 -26.57 -2.63 -12.93
C LEU A 233 -25.10 -2.70 -12.58
N LEU A 234 -24.26 -1.97 -13.32
CA LEU A 234 -22.87 -1.69 -12.94
C LEU A 234 -22.82 -0.32 -12.27
N PHE A 235 -22.39 -0.29 -11.02
CA PHE A 235 -22.05 0.93 -10.31
C PHE A 235 -20.55 0.95 -10.04
N PHE A 236 -19.85 1.95 -10.56
CA PHE A 236 -18.41 2.13 -10.36
C PHE A 236 -18.13 3.57 -9.93
N TYR A 237 -17.37 3.74 -8.87
CA TYR A 237 -16.93 5.04 -8.36
C TYR A 237 -15.42 5.18 -8.58
N VAL A 238 -15.01 6.29 -9.24
CA VAL A 238 -13.60 6.62 -9.54
C VAL A 238 -13.12 7.74 -8.62
#